data_60513239bd147427591ae2d93647c7a4
#
_entry.id   60513239bd147427591ae2d93647c7a4
#
_cell.length_a   1.000
_cell.length_b   1.000
_cell.length_c   1.000
_cell.angle_alpha   90.00
_cell.angle_beta   90.00
_cell.angle_gamma   90.00
#
_symmetry.space_group_name_H-M   'P 1'
#
loop_
_entity.id
_entity.type
_entity.pdbx_description
1 polymer ?
#
loop_
_entity_poly.entity_id
_entity_poly.type
_entity_poly.pdbx_seq_one_letter_code
_entity_poly.pdbx_strand_id
1 'polypeptide(L)'
;MLCTIGDLIEDVVVWLSAEPNLGTDTDSIIQRTRGGSAANVAMFAALTGTESRFIGQVGNDALGQQLCSSLQQAGVDVCVVAEGRTGSIVVLVQPNGERTFLTDRGVASHLSLVDASLMANVGILHVPSYSLVTEPLASTSLLYIKAAQSLGAVISIDASSTSVLEHFGIARYKSLIQSIQPQVFLCNGDEAGLLGVGATEGMPGAALTVIKRGAHSTLAISQNNEHCEVTVAPVANIVDTTGAGDAFAAGFLPTFVATNDVEVAIARGHAIAARVLRSPGATLDVA
;
A
#
# COMPACT_ATOMS: atom_id res chain seq x y z
N MET A 1 -11.23 -11.71 -7.37
CA MET A 1 -10.34 -10.61 -7.83
C MET A 1 -10.06 -9.67 -6.68
N LEU A 2 -8.79 -9.24 -6.50
CA LEU A 2 -8.39 -8.15 -5.61
C LEU A 2 -8.31 -6.85 -6.41
N CYS A 3 -9.00 -5.81 -5.98
CA CYS A 3 -8.96 -4.48 -6.58
C CYS A 3 -8.26 -3.50 -5.64
N THR A 4 -7.45 -2.60 -6.18
CA THR A 4 -6.81 -1.52 -5.42
C THR A 4 -7.13 -0.17 -6.04
N ILE A 5 -7.19 0.89 -5.23
CA ILE A 5 -7.39 2.26 -5.72
C ILE A 5 -6.37 3.20 -5.08
N GLY A 6 -5.69 4.00 -5.90
CA GLY A 6 -4.72 4.98 -5.40
C GLY A 6 -3.63 5.37 -6.38
N ASP A 7 -2.45 5.63 -5.84
CA ASP A 7 -1.31 6.18 -6.58
C ASP A 7 -0.62 5.13 -7.46
N LEU A 8 -0.26 5.58 -8.67
CA LEU A 8 0.73 4.98 -9.54
C LEU A 8 1.69 6.09 -9.98
N ILE A 9 2.90 6.07 -9.45
CA ILE A 9 3.91 7.12 -9.58
C ILE A 9 5.29 6.51 -9.79
N GLU A 10 6.29 7.34 -10.10
CA GLU A 10 7.68 6.91 -10.15
C GLU A 10 8.38 7.20 -8.82
N ASP A 11 9.15 6.23 -8.32
CA ASP A 11 10.12 6.43 -7.24
C ASP A 11 11.52 6.58 -7.85
N VAL A 12 12.14 7.73 -7.63
CA VAL A 12 13.53 8.04 -8.02
C VAL A 12 14.39 7.96 -6.78
N VAL A 13 15.02 6.81 -6.56
CA VAL A 13 15.90 6.61 -5.40
C VAL A 13 17.29 7.06 -5.71
N VAL A 14 17.82 8.00 -4.90
CA VAL A 14 19.13 8.60 -5.04
C VAL A 14 19.97 8.22 -3.82
N TRP A 15 20.95 7.33 -4.00
CA TRP A 15 21.92 7.00 -2.95
C TRP A 15 23.06 8.00 -3.00
N LEU A 16 23.17 8.80 -1.95
CA LEU A 16 24.20 9.80 -1.78
C LEU A 16 25.46 9.15 -1.21
N SER A 17 26.62 9.46 -1.79
CA SER A 17 27.94 9.06 -1.25
C SER A 17 28.38 9.96 -0.08
N ALA A 18 27.84 11.19 -0.03
CA ALA A 18 28.07 12.22 0.98
C ALA A 18 26.88 13.20 1.00
N GLU A 19 26.89 14.18 1.89
CA GLU A 19 25.92 15.27 1.83
C GLU A 19 26.02 16.02 0.49
N PRO A 20 24.89 16.47 -0.08
CA PRO A 20 24.90 17.19 -1.34
C PRO A 20 25.77 18.44 -1.31
N ASN A 21 26.65 18.58 -2.29
CA ASN A 21 27.49 19.76 -2.45
C ASN A 21 26.65 20.94 -2.97
N LEU A 22 26.58 22.02 -2.23
CA LEU A 22 25.84 23.21 -2.64
C LEU A 22 26.52 23.89 -3.82
N GLY A 23 25.76 24.09 -4.91
CA GLY A 23 26.21 24.84 -6.09
C GLY A 23 27.18 24.08 -7.02
N THR A 24 27.39 22.78 -6.80
CA THR A 24 28.21 21.92 -7.67
C THR A 24 27.69 20.46 -7.66
N ASP A 25 28.39 19.59 -8.40
CA ASP A 25 27.99 18.19 -8.57
C ASP A 25 28.22 17.36 -7.31
N THR A 26 27.31 16.40 -7.07
CA THR A 26 27.49 15.37 -6.05
C THR A 26 27.29 14.00 -6.72
N ASP A 27 28.33 13.16 -6.67
CA ASP A 27 28.27 11.80 -7.19
C ASP A 27 27.20 10.98 -6.44
N SER A 28 26.32 10.32 -7.20
CA SER A 28 25.20 9.57 -6.65
C SER A 28 24.87 8.37 -7.54
N ILE A 29 24.26 7.36 -6.95
CA ILE A 29 23.61 6.27 -7.70
C ILE A 29 22.13 6.58 -7.77
N ILE A 30 21.59 6.63 -8.99
CA ILE A 30 20.16 6.93 -9.21
C ILE A 30 19.48 5.72 -9.85
N GLN A 31 18.43 5.26 -9.20
CA GLN A 31 17.57 4.20 -9.71
C GLN A 31 16.12 4.68 -9.78
N ARG A 32 15.43 4.31 -10.86
CA ARG A 32 14.02 4.61 -11.06
C ARG A 32 13.22 3.33 -10.94
N THR A 33 12.19 3.36 -10.13
CA THR A 33 11.30 2.22 -9.90
C THR A 33 9.85 2.70 -9.94
N ARG A 34 8.94 1.75 -10.09
CA ARG A 34 7.54 2.03 -9.91
C ARG A 34 7.25 2.22 -8.42
N GLY A 35 6.50 3.26 -8.09
CA GLY A 35 5.97 3.56 -6.77
C GLY A 35 4.45 3.59 -6.73
N GLY A 36 3.92 3.83 -5.54
CA GLY A 36 2.50 3.85 -5.23
C GLY A 36 2.04 2.57 -4.53
N SER A 37 1.57 2.71 -3.28
CA SER A 37 1.17 1.56 -2.45
C SER A 37 0.06 0.73 -3.09
N ALA A 38 -1.00 1.35 -3.61
CA ALA A 38 -2.08 0.65 -4.30
C ALA A 38 -1.58 -0.15 -5.52
N ALA A 39 -0.69 0.45 -6.33
CA ALA A 39 -0.10 -0.19 -7.49
C ALA A 39 0.83 -1.35 -7.10
N ASN A 40 1.57 -1.21 -5.99
CA ASN A 40 2.41 -2.27 -5.45
C ASN A 40 1.58 -3.49 -5.03
N VAL A 41 0.51 -3.28 -4.26
CA VAL A 41 -0.38 -4.37 -3.83
C VAL A 41 -0.98 -5.10 -5.03
N ALA A 42 -1.49 -4.37 -6.05
CA ALA A 42 -2.04 -4.97 -7.25
C ALA A 42 -1.01 -5.83 -8.00
N MET A 43 0.20 -5.29 -8.18
CA MET A 43 1.28 -6.00 -8.87
C MET A 43 1.73 -7.26 -8.11
N PHE A 44 1.96 -7.16 -6.79
CA PHE A 44 2.36 -8.31 -6.01
C PHE A 44 1.28 -9.40 -5.97
N ALA A 45 0.01 -9.01 -5.92
CA ALA A 45 -1.11 -9.95 -6.02
C ALA A 45 -1.09 -10.70 -7.37
N ALA A 46 -0.95 -9.98 -8.49
CA ALA A 46 -0.87 -10.58 -9.82
C ALA A 46 0.33 -11.54 -9.95
N LEU A 47 1.53 -11.10 -9.55
CA LEU A 47 2.75 -11.92 -9.60
C LEU A 47 2.70 -13.15 -8.70
N THR A 48 1.79 -13.19 -7.72
CA THR A 48 1.59 -14.33 -6.83
C THR A 48 0.35 -15.16 -7.14
N GLY A 49 -0.26 -14.93 -8.32
CA GLY A 49 -1.32 -15.75 -8.89
C GLY A 49 -2.74 -15.32 -8.49
N THR A 50 -2.91 -14.12 -7.93
CA THR A 50 -4.23 -13.55 -7.63
C THR A 50 -4.66 -12.62 -8.75
N GLU A 51 -5.85 -12.82 -9.35
CA GLU A 51 -6.42 -11.83 -10.26
C GLU A 51 -6.51 -10.48 -9.58
N SER A 52 -5.94 -9.45 -10.20
CA SER A 52 -5.89 -8.11 -9.60
C SER A 52 -6.27 -7.01 -10.59
N ARG A 53 -6.87 -5.94 -10.04
CA ARG A 53 -7.23 -4.71 -10.75
C ARG A 53 -6.64 -3.52 -10.01
N PHE A 54 -6.12 -2.57 -10.77
CA PHE A 54 -5.67 -1.27 -10.27
C PHE A 54 -6.54 -0.16 -10.84
N ILE A 55 -7.04 0.72 -9.98
CA ILE A 55 -7.80 1.92 -10.34
C ILE A 55 -7.02 3.15 -9.87
N GLY A 56 -6.81 4.12 -10.77
CA GLY A 56 -6.07 5.34 -10.43
C GLY A 56 -6.08 6.38 -11.55
N GLN A 57 -5.21 7.38 -11.40
CA GLN A 57 -4.97 8.37 -12.43
C GLN A 57 -3.48 8.55 -12.66
N VAL A 58 -3.08 8.63 -13.93
CA VAL A 58 -1.72 8.93 -14.38
C VAL A 58 -1.72 10.08 -15.36
N GLY A 59 -0.56 10.66 -15.62
CA GLY A 59 -0.43 11.64 -16.69
C GLY A 59 -0.62 11.01 -18.06
N ASN A 60 -1.05 11.81 -19.00
CA ASN A 60 -1.08 11.45 -20.43
C ASN A 60 0.34 11.64 -21.05
N ASP A 61 1.38 11.14 -20.38
CA ASP A 61 2.78 11.29 -20.71
C ASP A 61 3.49 9.92 -20.85
N ALA A 62 4.75 9.94 -21.33
CA ALA A 62 5.52 8.70 -21.53
C ALA A 62 5.73 7.93 -20.22
N LEU A 63 5.88 8.63 -19.10
CA LEU A 63 6.05 8.00 -17.79
C LEU A 63 4.78 7.26 -17.37
N GLY A 64 3.60 7.88 -17.48
CA GLY A 64 2.31 7.24 -17.19
C GLY A 64 2.09 5.99 -18.03
N GLN A 65 2.39 6.05 -19.34
CA GLN A 65 2.30 4.91 -20.23
C GLN A 65 3.25 3.77 -19.81
N GLN A 66 4.50 4.09 -19.46
CA GLN A 66 5.49 3.12 -18.99
C GLN A 66 5.04 2.42 -17.70
N LEU A 67 4.55 3.19 -16.72
CA LEU A 67 4.09 2.66 -15.44
C LEU A 67 2.86 1.74 -15.62
N CYS A 68 1.88 2.14 -16.43
CA CYS A 68 0.72 1.30 -16.77
C CYS A 68 1.15 0.01 -17.48
N SER A 69 2.05 0.11 -18.46
CA SER A 69 2.57 -1.07 -19.18
C SER A 69 3.28 -2.05 -18.24
N SER A 70 4.02 -1.55 -17.25
CA SER A 70 4.66 -2.39 -16.23
C SER A 70 3.65 -3.21 -15.40
N LEU A 71 2.55 -2.60 -14.98
CA LEU A 71 1.46 -3.30 -14.28
C LEU A 71 0.77 -4.32 -15.18
N GLN A 72 0.46 -3.95 -16.44
CA GLN A 72 -0.17 -4.85 -17.42
C GLN A 72 0.70 -6.07 -17.71
N GLN A 73 2.02 -5.90 -17.85
CA GLN A 73 2.97 -7.00 -18.05
C GLN A 73 3.02 -7.96 -16.85
N ALA A 74 2.76 -7.46 -15.64
CA ALA A 74 2.62 -8.29 -14.45
C ALA A 74 1.26 -9.01 -14.36
N GLY A 75 0.33 -8.76 -15.28
CA GLY A 75 -1.00 -9.36 -15.30
C GLY A 75 -2.08 -8.58 -14.54
N VAL A 76 -1.84 -7.31 -14.20
CA VAL A 76 -2.83 -6.44 -13.56
C VAL A 76 -3.80 -5.89 -14.60
N ASP A 77 -5.10 -5.94 -14.32
CA ASP A 77 -6.13 -5.21 -15.06
C ASP A 77 -6.07 -3.71 -14.67
N VAL A 78 -5.54 -2.88 -15.59
CA VAL A 78 -5.21 -1.46 -15.31
C VAL A 78 -6.33 -0.57 -15.80
N CYS A 79 -7.07 0.02 -14.88
CA CYS A 79 -8.21 0.91 -15.11
C CYS A 79 -7.84 2.34 -14.65
N VAL A 80 -7.21 3.11 -15.52
CA VAL A 80 -6.72 4.46 -15.19
C VAL A 80 -7.33 5.55 -16.04
N VAL A 81 -7.51 6.72 -15.45
CA VAL A 81 -7.68 7.98 -16.19
C VAL A 81 -6.29 8.48 -16.58
N ALA A 82 -6.08 8.79 -17.85
CA ALA A 82 -4.81 9.32 -18.37
C ALA A 82 -4.97 10.80 -18.73
N GLU A 83 -4.62 11.68 -17.80
CA GLU A 83 -4.75 13.13 -17.97
C GLU A 83 -3.75 13.87 -17.08
N GLY A 84 -3.13 14.95 -17.59
CA GLY A 84 -2.18 15.78 -16.87
C GLY A 84 -0.76 15.19 -16.84
N ARG A 85 -0.05 15.33 -15.72
CA ARG A 85 1.36 14.92 -15.54
C ARG A 85 1.48 13.83 -14.47
N THR A 86 2.21 12.76 -14.81
CA THR A 86 2.50 11.67 -13.88
C THR A 86 3.39 12.16 -12.73
N GLY A 87 3.09 11.70 -11.51
CA GLY A 87 3.85 12.04 -10.32
C GLY A 87 5.17 11.28 -10.19
N SER A 88 6.09 11.86 -9.43
CA SER A 88 7.35 11.23 -9.03
C SER A 88 7.69 11.59 -7.59
N ILE A 89 8.28 10.65 -6.87
CA ILE A 89 8.87 10.88 -5.55
C ILE A 89 10.38 10.69 -5.66
N VAL A 90 11.15 11.71 -5.26
CA VAL A 90 12.60 11.56 -5.13
C VAL A 90 12.92 11.15 -3.70
N VAL A 91 13.56 10.01 -3.53
CA VAL A 91 14.00 9.48 -2.23
C VAL A 91 15.50 9.66 -2.12
N LEU A 92 15.94 10.61 -1.31
CA LEU A 92 17.34 10.78 -0.98
C LEU A 92 17.71 9.82 0.15
N VAL A 93 18.64 8.92 -0.12
CA VAL A 93 19.18 7.97 0.87
C VAL A 93 20.55 8.46 1.30
N GLN A 94 20.67 8.87 2.55
CA GLN A 94 21.93 9.34 3.15
C GLN A 94 22.90 8.16 3.40
N PRO A 95 24.22 8.40 3.52
CA PRO A 95 25.20 7.35 3.85
C PRO A 95 24.91 6.60 5.17
N ASN A 96 24.22 7.25 6.12
CA ASN A 96 23.76 6.63 7.37
C ASN A 96 22.48 5.81 7.22
N GLY A 97 21.88 5.75 6.01
CA GLY A 97 20.64 5.04 5.70
C GLY A 97 19.37 5.85 5.95
N GLU A 98 19.45 7.08 6.46
CA GLU A 98 18.29 7.97 6.59
C GLU A 98 17.73 8.36 5.22
N ARG A 99 16.41 8.52 5.16
CA ARG A 99 15.69 8.80 3.91
C ARG A 99 14.92 10.12 4.00
N THR A 100 15.07 10.94 2.96
CA THR A 100 14.27 12.16 2.76
C THR A 100 13.42 11.99 1.50
N PHE A 101 12.14 12.28 1.60
CA PHE A 101 11.19 12.13 0.50
C PHE A 101 10.79 13.51 -0.03
N LEU A 102 11.08 13.77 -1.31
CA LEU A 102 10.59 14.92 -2.05
C LEU A 102 9.42 14.46 -2.92
N THR A 103 8.21 14.73 -2.45
CA THR A 103 6.99 14.13 -3.01
C THR A 103 6.26 15.09 -3.93
N ASP A 104 6.14 14.72 -5.18
CA ASP A 104 5.25 15.35 -6.15
C ASP A 104 4.33 14.27 -6.75
N ARG A 105 3.09 14.21 -6.28
CA ARG A 105 2.15 13.17 -6.71
C ARG A 105 1.56 13.42 -8.10
N GLY A 106 1.84 14.56 -8.73
CA GLY A 106 1.22 14.93 -10.00
C GLY A 106 -0.29 14.78 -9.94
N VAL A 107 -0.86 14.04 -10.90
CA VAL A 107 -2.31 13.80 -10.96
C VAL A 107 -2.78 12.54 -10.23
N ALA A 108 -1.90 11.81 -9.55
CA ALA A 108 -2.27 10.55 -8.89
C ALA A 108 -3.37 10.73 -7.81
N SER A 109 -3.45 11.92 -7.20
CA SER A 109 -4.51 12.26 -6.24
C SER A 109 -5.75 12.94 -6.88
N HIS A 110 -5.80 13.10 -8.20
CA HIS A 110 -6.86 13.87 -8.88
C HIS A 110 -8.01 13.01 -9.42
N LEU A 111 -7.96 11.70 -9.25
CA LEU A 111 -9.04 10.82 -9.71
C LEU A 111 -10.38 11.25 -9.13
N SER A 112 -11.27 11.70 -10.00
CA SER A 112 -12.62 12.18 -9.65
C SER A 112 -13.73 11.44 -10.39
N LEU A 113 -13.37 10.63 -11.38
CA LEU A 113 -14.33 9.84 -12.16
C LEU A 113 -14.59 8.50 -11.45
N VAL A 114 -15.86 8.16 -11.26
CA VAL A 114 -16.30 6.89 -10.68
C VAL A 114 -17.04 6.07 -11.74
N ASP A 115 -16.52 4.90 -12.02
CA ASP A 115 -17.21 3.86 -12.79
C ASP A 115 -17.49 2.66 -11.86
N ALA A 116 -18.70 2.59 -11.33
CA ALA A 116 -19.09 1.52 -10.41
C ALA A 116 -19.05 0.12 -11.06
N SER A 117 -19.08 0.02 -12.40
CA SER A 117 -18.96 -1.25 -13.10
C SER A 117 -17.59 -1.92 -12.88
N LEU A 118 -16.56 -1.14 -12.55
CA LEU A 118 -15.25 -1.64 -12.18
C LEU A 118 -15.25 -2.46 -10.88
N MET A 119 -16.32 -2.40 -10.08
CA MET A 119 -16.49 -3.26 -8.90
C MET A 119 -17.09 -4.62 -9.23
N ALA A 120 -17.50 -4.87 -10.47
CA ALA A 120 -17.98 -6.19 -10.87
C ALA A 120 -16.88 -7.26 -10.66
N ASN A 121 -17.26 -8.39 -10.03
CA ASN A 121 -16.38 -9.51 -9.69
C ASN A 121 -15.23 -9.17 -8.71
N VAL A 122 -15.24 -8.00 -8.07
CA VAL A 122 -14.31 -7.65 -7.02
C VAL A 122 -14.73 -8.33 -5.72
N GLY A 123 -13.88 -9.21 -5.21
CA GLY A 123 -14.09 -9.86 -3.90
C GLY A 123 -13.41 -9.11 -2.76
N ILE A 124 -12.38 -8.31 -3.08
CA ILE A 124 -11.62 -7.52 -2.11
C ILE A 124 -11.32 -6.15 -2.74
N LEU A 125 -11.68 -5.08 -2.04
CA LEU A 125 -11.20 -3.73 -2.36
C LEU A 125 -10.21 -3.29 -1.27
N HIS A 126 -8.96 -3.09 -1.64
CA HIS A 126 -7.91 -2.59 -0.76
C HIS A 126 -7.60 -1.13 -1.05
N VAL A 127 -7.62 -0.29 -0.02
CA VAL A 127 -7.42 1.16 -0.12
C VAL A 127 -6.36 1.62 0.86
N PRO A 128 -5.17 2.03 0.40
CA PRO A 128 -4.18 2.70 1.24
C PRO A 128 -4.70 4.06 1.71
N SER A 129 -4.35 4.48 2.92
CA SER A 129 -4.82 5.74 3.50
C SER A 129 -4.43 6.98 2.71
N TYR A 130 -3.37 6.91 1.91
CA TYR A 130 -3.06 7.96 0.93
C TYR A 130 -4.26 8.33 0.05
N SER A 131 -5.10 7.34 -0.29
CA SER A 131 -6.28 7.51 -1.14
C SER A 131 -7.54 7.96 -0.37
N LEU A 132 -7.45 8.17 0.94
CA LEU A 132 -8.57 8.57 1.80
C LEU A 132 -8.42 9.98 2.40
N VAL A 133 -7.27 10.62 2.19
CA VAL A 133 -6.93 11.85 2.91
C VAL A 133 -6.76 13.07 2.00
N THR A 134 -6.67 12.90 0.68
CA THR A 134 -6.46 13.99 -0.29
C THR A 134 -7.59 14.01 -1.32
N GLU A 135 -8.26 15.16 -1.45
CA GLU A 135 -9.31 15.37 -2.45
C GLU A 135 -8.73 15.64 -3.86
N PRO A 136 -9.43 15.25 -4.93
CA PRO A 136 -10.73 14.58 -4.99
C PRO A 136 -10.66 13.05 -4.82
N LEU A 137 -9.48 12.44 -4.81
CA LEU A 137 -9.30 10.99 -4.70
C LEU A 137 -10.00 10.40 -3.45
N ALA A 138 -9.99 11.13 -2.33
CA ALA A 138 -10.62 10.67 -1.09
C ALA A 138 -12.14 10.45 -1.26
N SER A 139 -12.85 11.44 -1.78
CA SER A 139 -14.28 11.31 -2.07
C SER A 139 -14.56 10.21 -3.09
N THR A 140 -13.73 10.09 -4.13
CA THR A 140 -13.83 9.05 -5.15
C THR A 140 -13.63 7.66 -4.54
N SER A 141 -12.61 7.48 -3.69
CA SER A 141 -12.35 6.20 -3.01
C SER A 141 -13.52 5.78 -2.11
N LEU A 142 -14.14 6.73 -1.40
CA LEU A 142 -15.33 6.45 -0.58
C LEU A 142 -16.53 6.00 -1.42
N LEU A 143 -16.70 6.52 -2.64
CA LEU A 143 -17.75 6.07 -3.55
C LEU A 143 -17.48 4.63 -4.05
N TYR A 144 -16.23 4.30 -4.39
CA TYR A 144 -15.84 2.93 -4.75
C TYR A 144 -15.99 1.97 -3.57
N ILE A 145 -15.63 2.38 -2.34
CA ILE A 145 -15.85 1.58 -1.13
C ILE A 145 -17.35 1.24 -0.98
N LYS A 146 -18.23 2.24 -1.08
CA LYS A 146 -19.69 2.01 -1.00
C LYS A 146 -20.20 1.07 -2.09
N ALA A 147 -19.72 1.24 -3.33
CA ALA A 147 -20.08 0.35 -4.44
C ALA A 147 -19.61 -1.09 -4.17
N ALA A 148 -18.37 -1.28 -3.72
CA ALA A 148 -17.82 -2.59 -3.38
C ALA A 148 -18.57 -3.25 -2.22
N GLN A 149 -18.88 -2.49 -1.15
CA GLN A 149 -19.68 -2.96 -0.02
C GLN A 149 -21.07 -3.43 -0.45
N SER A 150 -21.72 -2.69 -1.36
CA SER A 150 -23.06 -3.07 -1.86
C SER A 150 -23.06 -4.37 -2.66
N LEU A 151 -21.91 -4.78 -3.18
CA LEU A 151 -21.68 -6.03 -3.89
C LEU A 151 -21.12 -7.15 -2.99
N GLY A 152 -20.94 -6.89 -1.69
CA GLY A 152 -20.43 -7.86 -0.71
C GLY A 152 -18.93 -8.07 -0.74
N ALA A 153 -18.15 -7.16 -1.35
CA ALA A 153 -16.72 -7.24 -1.33
C ALA A 153 -16.13 -6.92 0.06
N VAL A 154 -15.06 -7.59 0.43
CA VAL A 154 -14.28 -7.29 1.63
C VAL A 154 -13.55 -5.97 1.45
N ILE A 155 -13.72 -5.05 2.37
CA ILE A 155 -12.99 -3.78 2.39
C ILE A 155 -11.76 -3.93 3.28
N SER A 156 -10.59 -3.59 2.73
CA SER A 156 -9.33 -3.53 3.46
C SER A 156 -8.74 -2.12 3.37
N ILE A 157 -8.34 -1.58 4.52
CA ILE A 157 -7.65 -0.29 4.63
C ILE A 157 -6.26 -0.52 5.21
N ASP A 158 -5.22 0.09 4.62
CA ASP A 158 -3.88 0.16 5.22
C ASP A 158 -3.61 1.59 5.74
N ALA A 159 -3.08 1.72 6.94
CA ALA A 159 -2.75 3.01 7.56
C ALA A 159 -1.69 3.78 6.79
N SER A 160 -0.78 3.08 6.13
CA SER A 160 0.21 3.54 5.13
C SER A 160 1.34 4.44 5.64
N SER A 161 1.09 5.41 6.54
CA SER A 161 2.13 6.35 6.98
C SER A 161 1.70 7.15 8.21
N THR A 162 2.57 7.23 9.21
CA THR A 162 2.37 8.06 10.41
C THR A 162 2.19 9.53 10.06
N SER A 163 3.01 10.08 9.14
CA SER A 163 2.93 11.49 8.74
C SER A 163 1.60 11.84 8.06
N VAL A 164 1.03 10.93 7.30
CA VAL A 164 -0.29 11.11 6.67
C VAL A 164 -1.38 11.14 7.73
N LEU A 165 -1.32 10.23 8.71
CA LEU A 165 -2.28 10.16 9.81
C LEU A 165 -2.24 11.40 10.69
N GLU A 166 -1.04 11.89 11.03
CA GLU A 166 -0.82 13.11 11.80
C GLU A 166 -1.37 14.34 11.09
N HIS A 167 -1.04 14.49 9.80
CA HIS A 167 -1.49 15.62 8.99
C HIS A 167 -3.01 15.65 8.81
N PHE A 168 -3.64 14.50 8.60
CA PHE A 168 -5.09 14.39 8.48
C PHE A 168 -5.82 14.57 9.83
N GLY A 169 -5.14 14.25 10.94
CA GLY A 169 -5.65 14.32 12.30
C GLY A 169 -6.19 12.96 12.78
N ILE A 170 -5.57 12.43 13.83
CA ILE A 170 -5.81 11.08 14.37
C ILE A 170 -7.28 10.83 14.71
N ALA A 171 -7.94 11.79 15.41
CA ALA A 171 -9.35 11.66 15.78
C ALA A 171 -10.26 11.61 14.54
N ARG A 172 -9.98 12.47 13.54
CA ARG A 172 -10.71 12.51 12.28
C ARG A 172 -10.53 11.21 11.51
N TYR A 173 -9.30 10.68 11.48
CA TYR A 173 -8.99 9.42 10.81
C TYR A 173 -9.72 8.24 11.46
N LYS A 174 -9.69 8.12 12.80
CA LYS A 174 -10.46 7.09 13.52
C LYS A 174 -11.95 7.15 13.22
N SER A 175 -12.54 8.35 13.21
CA SER A 175 -13.95 8.54 12.85
C SER A 175 -14.24 8.13 11.41
N LEU A 176 -13.32 8.40 10.47
CA LEU A 176 -13.43 7.95 9.09
C LEU A 176 -13.44 6.42 8.99
N ILE A 177 -12.47 5.73 9.62
CA ILE A 177 -12.42 4.26 9.61
C ILE A 177 -13.66 3.66 10.28
N GLN A 178 -14.10 4.24 11.39
CA GLN A 178 -15.33 3.82 12.06
C GLN A 178 -16.58 3.99 11.17
N SER A 179 -16.60 4.98 10.28
CA SER A 179 -17.71 5.17 9.32
C SER A 179 -17.63 4.21 8.14
N ILE A 180 -16.45 3.81 7.71
CA ILE A 180 -16.21 2.85 6.62
C ILE A 180 -16.52 1.42 7.08
N GLN A 181 -16.23 1.07 8.33
CA GLN A 181 -16.35 -0.28 8.89
C GLN A 181 -15.65 -1.35 8.03
N PRO A 182 -14.32 -1.23 7.79
CA PRO A 182 -13.60 -2.19 6.97
C PRO A 182 -13.56 -3.56 7.66
N GLN A 183 -13.60 -4.64 6.88
CA GLN A 183 -13.37 -5.99 7.40
C GLN A 183 -11.93 -6.18 7.86
N VAL A 184 -10.96 -5.54 7.19
CA VAL A 184 -9.54 -5.63 7.55
C VAL A 184 -8.93 -4.24 7.62
N PHE A 185 -8.25 -3.96 8.72
CA PHE A 185 -7.39 -2.80 8.89
C PHE A 185 -5.95 -3.26 9.10
N LEU A 186 -5.04 -2.80 8.22
CA LEU A 186 -3.61 -3.11 8.27
C LEU A 186 -2.85 -1.90 8.77
N CYS A 187 -1.87 -2.10 9.64
CA CYS A 187 -0.93 -1.05 10.04
C CYS A 187 0.42 -1.67 10.44
N ASN A 188 1.45 -0.84 10.57
CA ASN A 188 2.71 -1.23 11.20
C ASN A 188 2.72 -0.84 12.69
N GLY A 189 3.82 -1.16 13.39
CA GLY A 189 3.95 -0.88 14.83
C GLY A 189 3.90 0.61 15.18
N ASP A 190 4.53 1.46 14.37
CA ASP A 190 4.58 2.92 14.60
C ASP A 190 3.19 3.55 14.36
N GLU A 191 2.51 3.14 13.29
CA GLU A 191 1.14 3.55 12.99
C GLU A 191 0.17 3.09 14.08
N ALA A 192 0.31 1.86 14.56
CA ALA A 192 -0.48 1.32 15.66
C ALA A 192 -0.26 2.13 16.95
N GLY A 193 0.99 2.45 17.29
CA GLY A 193 1.33 3.30 18.43
C GLY A 193 0.70 4.69 18.32
N LEU A 194 0.80 5.32 17.16
CA LEU A 194 0.20 6.63 16.89
C LEU A 194 -1.33 6.59 16.99
N LEU A 195 -1.96 5.53 16.50
CA LEU A 195 -3.40 5.31 16.57
C LEU A 195 -3.86 4.84 17.94
N GLY A 196 -2.95 4.47 18.85
CA GLY A 196 -3.29 3.94 20.16
C GLY A 196 -4.08 2.63 20.09
N VAL A 197 -3.70 1.74 19.15
CA VAL A 197 -4.30 0.41 18.98
C VAL A 197 -3.26 -0.69 19.26
N GLY A 198 -3.70 -1.88 19.64
CA GLY A 198 -2.84 -3.05 19.70
C GLY A 198 -2.48 -3.56 21.11
N ALA A 199 -2.67 -2.81 22.18
CA ALA A 199 -2.42 -3.32 23.54
C ALA A 199 -3.60 -4.19 24.03
N THR A 200 -4.82 -3.70 23.83
CA THR A 200 -6.07 -4.36 24.28
C THR A 200 -7.14 -4.33 23.20
N GLU A 201 -7.08 -3.38 22.28
CA GLU A 201 -8.14 -3.11 21.31
C GLU A 201 -7.58 -2.93 19.90
N GLY A 202 -8.35 -3.35 18.91
CA GLY A 202 -8.11 -3.10 17.51
C GLY A 202 -8.54 -1.69 17.07
N MET A 203 -8.47 -1.42 15.77
CA MET A 203 -8.93 -0.16 15.19
C MET A 203 -10.45 -0.04 15.31
N PRO A 204 -10.99 1.04 15.91
CA PRO A 204 -12.43 1.23 16.02
C PRO A 204 -13.14 1.15 14.67
N GLY A 205 -14.15 0.29 14.56
CA GLY A 205 -14.92 0.06 13.34
C GLY A 205 -14.38 -1.05 12.44
N ALA A 206 -13.13 -1.49 12.60
CA ALA A 206 -12.59 -2.61 11.84
C ALA A 206 -12.99 -3.96 12.45
N ALA A 207 -13.35 -4.95 11.61
CA ALA A 207 -13.66 -6.29 12.09
C ALA A 207 -12.39 -7.06 12.50
N LEU A 208 -11.28 -6.82 11.80
CA LEU A 208 -9.96 -7.38 12.07
C LEU A 208 -8.89 -6.28 11.92
N THR A 209 -8.07 -6.10 12.93
CA THR A 209 -6.87 -5.24 12.90
C THR A 209 -5.63 -6.11 12.85
N VAL A 210 -4.75 -5.89 11.89
CA VAL A 210 -3.49 -6.64 11.73
C VAL A 210 -2.32 -5.68 11.84
N ILE A 211 -1.47 -5.86 12.84
CA ILE A 211 -0.33 -5.01 13.16
C ILE A 211 0.96 -5.72 12.78
N LYS A 212 1.57 -5.25 11.69
CA LYS A 212 2.88 -5.72 11.19
C LYS A 212 3.99 -5.09 12.06
N ARG A 213 4.84 -5.90 12.67
CA ARG A 213 5.90 -5.41 13.58
C ARG A 213 7.31 -5.73 13.09
N GLY A 214 7.50 -5.72 11.77
CA GLY A 214 8.79 -5.98 11.13
C GLY A 214 9.32 -7.38 11.42
N ALA A 215 10.47 -7.47 12.10
CA ALA A 215 11.07 -8.74 12.50
C ALA A 215 10.40 -9.40 13.74
N HIS A 216 9.49 -8.67 14.40
CA HIS A 216 8.71 -9.22 15.51
C HIS A 216 7.44 -9.89 15.01
N SER A 217 6.77 -10.65 15.88
CA SER A 217 5.51 -11.30 15.56
C SER A 217 4.44 -10.31 15.09
N THR A 218 3.63 -10.71 14.11
CA THR A 218 2.44 -9.95 13.70
C THR A 218 1.30 -10.24 14.65
N LEU A 219 0.64 -9.17 15.12
CA LEU A 219 -0.52 -9.26 15.99
C LEU A 219 -1.80 -9.01 15.19
N ALA A 220 -2.77 -9.89 15.31
CA ALA A 220 -4.11 -9.69 14.80
C ALA A 220 -5.12 -9.59 15.96
N ILE A 221 -6.04 -8.65 15.87
CA ILE A 221 -7.05 -8.37 16.92
C ILE A 221 -8.42 -8.32 16.26
N SER A 222 -9.31 -9.22 16.66
CA SER A 222 -10.70 -9.21 16.20
C SER A 222 -11.50 -8.08 16.83
N GLN A 223 -12.66 -7.77 16.27
CA GLN A 223 -13.61 -6.80 16.86
C GLN A 223 -14.08 -7.21 18.27
N ASN A 224 -13.95 -8.48 18.64
CA ASN A 224 -14.29 -9.00 19.98
C ASN A 224 -13.06 -8.98 20.91
N ASN A 225 -11.97 -8.34 20.51
CA ASN A 225 -10.69 -8.28 21.22
C ASN A 225 -10.03 -9.66 21.43
N GLU A 226 -10.31 -10.62 20.54
CA GLU A 226 -9.55 -11.86 20.48
C GLU A 226 -8.22 -11.60 19.77
N HIS A 227 -7.13 -12.08 20.36
CA HIS A 227 -5.78 -11.85 19.90
C HIS A 227 -5.21 -13.12 19.28
N CYS A 228 -4.56 -12.95 18.12
CA CYS A 228 -3.74 -13.98 17.46
C CYS A 228 -2.35 -13.38 17.20
N GLU A 229 -1.31 -14.04 17.63
CA GLU A 229 0.07 -13.60 17.42
C GLU A 229 0.85 -14.65 16.64
N VAL A 230 1.37 -14.25 15.47
CA VAL A 230 2.09 -15.13 14.56
C VAL A 230 3.55 -14.67 14.44
N THR A 231 4.47 -15.57 14.75
CA THR A 231 5.91 -15.31 14.64
C THR A 231 6.34 -15.15 13.18
N VAL A 232 7.31 -14.26 12.97
CA VAL A 232 7.93 -14.02 11.67
C VAL A 232 9.20 -14.82 11.54
N ALA A 233 9.38 -15.56 10.44
CA ALA A 233 10.65 -16.21 10.12
C ALA A 233 11.70 -15.12 9.82
N PRO A 234 12.93 -15.23 10.35
CA PRO A 234 14.00 -14.30 10.06
C PRO A 234 14.31 -14.25 8.56
N VAL A 235 14.48 -13.05 8.02
CA VAL A 235 14.90 -12.83 6.63
C VAL A 235 16.38 -12.43 6.65
N ALA A 236 17.23 -13.24 6.02
CA ALA A 236 18.63 -12.90 5.83
C ALA A 236 18.81 -11.97 4.60
N ASN A 237 19.85 -11.13 4.64
CA ASN A 237 20.26 -10.27 3.53
C ASN A 237 19.15 -9.33 3.06
N ILE A 238 18.56 -8.59 3.99
CA ILE A 238 17.60 -7.53 3.65
C ILE A 238 18.32 -6.45 2.85
N VAL A 239 17.82 -6.19 1.64
CA VAL A 239 18.34 -5.17 0.71
C VAL A 239 17.58 -3.86 0.89
N ASP A 240 16.23 -3.95 0.90
CA ASP A 240 15.34 -2.79 1.00
C ASP A 240 14.02 -3.20 1.68
N THR A 241 13.44 -2.31 2.47
CA THR A 241 12.15 -2.54 3.15
C THR A 241 10.97 -1.91 2.40
N THR A 242 11.23 -1.20 1.30
CA THR A 242 10.19 -0.55 0.50
C THR A 242 9.23 -1.58 -0.10
N GLY A 243 7.94 -1.35 0.07
CA GLY A 243 6.89 -2.25 -0.45
C GLY A 243 6.66 -3.54 0.36
N ALA A 244 7.40 -3.78 1.45
CA ALA A 244 7.18 -4.99 2.27
C ALA A 244 5.77 -5.06 2.88
N GLY A 245 5.22 -3.91 3.29
CA GLY A 245 3.82 -3.79 3.76
C GLY A 245 2.82 -4.11 2.66
N ASP A 246 3.05 -3.60 1.45
CA ASP A 246 2.21 -3.84 0.28
C ASP A 246 2.25 -5.32 -0.13
N ALA A 247 3.45 -5.93 -0.09
CA ALA A 247 3.66 -7.36 -0.36
C ALA A 247 2.95 -8.24 0.68
N PHE A 248 3.00 -7.85 1.95
CA PHE A 248 2.24 -8.51 3.00
C PHE A 248 0.74 -8.44 2.70
N ALA A 249 0.19 -7.27 2.38
CA ALA A 249 -1.23 -7.11 2.04
C ALA A 249 -1.64 -7.98 0.85
N ALA A 250 -0.81 -8.03 -0.21
CA ALA A 250 -1.04 -8.83 -1.40
C ALA A 250 -1.09 -10.34 -1.13
N GLY A 251 -0.33 -10.83 -0.15
CA GLY A 251 -0.35 -12.24 0.27
C GLY A 251 -1.46 -12.53 1.29
N PHE A 252 -1.63 -11.63 2.26
CA PHE A 252 -2.58 -11.78 3.35
C PHE A 252 -4.04 -11.75 2.86
N LEU A 253 -4.43 -10.71 2.13
CA LEU A 253 -5.84 -10.46 1.82
C LEU A 253 -6.53 -11.57 1.03
N PRO A 254 -5.96 -12.07 -0.10
CA PRO A 254 -6.58 -13.15 -0.85
C PRO A 254 -6.64 -14.45 -0.04
N THR A 255 -5.60 -14.73 0.75
CA THR A 255 -5.54 -15.94 1.59
C THR A 255 -6.58 -15.87 2.70
N PHE A 256 -6.71 -14.74 3.38
CA PHE A 256 -7.71 -14.54 4.42
C PHE A 256 -9.14 -14.73 3.90
N VAL A 257 -9.45 -14.13 2.75
CA VAL A 257 -10.80 -14.28 2.16
C VAL A 257 -11.08 -15.72 1.71
N ALA A 258 -10.06 -16.44 1.22
CA ALA A 258 -10.24 -17.81 0.76
C ALA A 258 -10.34 -18.83 1.90
N THR A 259 -9.64 -18.61 3.02
CA THR A 259 -9.52 -19.61 4.11
C THR A 259 -10.29 -19.23 5.37
N ASN A 260 -10.57 -17.95 5.57
CA ASN A 260 -11.04 -17.36 6.83
C ASN A 260 -10.14 -17.70 8.04
N ASP A 261 -8.86 -17.98 7.77
CA ASP A 261 -7.84 -18.33 8.75
C ASP A 261 -6.78 -17.22 8.80
N VAL A 262 -6.74 -16.53 9.93
CA VAL A 262 -5.85 -15.38 10.15
C VAL A 262 -4.39 -15.80 10.21
N GLU A 263 -4.09 -16.95 10.85
CA GLU A 263 -2.70 -17.43 10.99
C GLU A 263 -2.11 -17.83 9.63
N VAL A 264 -2.86 -18.58 8.84
CA VAL A 264 -2.48 -18.98 7.48
C VAL A 264 -2.30 -17.75 6.59
N ALA A 265 -3.19 -16.76 6.70
CA ALA A 265 -3.11 -15.52 5.94
C ALA A 265 -1.88 -14.68 6.33
N ILE A 266 -1.58 -14.54 7.62
CA ILE A 266 -0.39 -13.84 8.11
C ILE A 266 0.88 -14.54 7.61
N ALA A 267 0.96 -15.88 7.72
CA ALA A 267 2.10 -16.63 7.23
C ALA A 267 2.33 -16.42 5.72
N ARG A 268 1.24 -16.38 4.91
CA ARG A 268 1.32 -16.08 3.48
C ARG A 268 1.78 -14.65 3.23
N GLY A 269 1.26 -13.67 3.97
CA GLY A 269 1.70 -12.27 3.90
C GLY A 269 3.20 -12.13 4.15
N HIS A 270 3.72 -12.78 5.20
CA HIS A 270 5.15 -12.80 5.51
C HIS A 270 5.99 -13.46 4.41
N ALA A 271 5.51 -14.56 3.83
CA ALA A 271 6.22 -15.25 2.76
C ALA A 271 6.42 -14.36 1.51
N ILE A 272 5.41 -13.55 1.16
CA ILE A 272 5.53 -12.60 0.04
C ILE A 272 6.41 -11.41 0.42
N ALA A 273 6.22 -10.83 1.61
CA ALA A 273 7.05 -9.72 2.10
C ALA A 273 8.55 -10.11 2.15
N ALA A 274 8.87 -11.32 2.60
CA ALA A 274 10.24 -11.82 2.66
C ALA A 274 10.94 -11.87 1.28
N ARG A 275 10.19 -12.06 0.19
CA ARG A 275 10.74 -12.01 -1.17
C ARG A 275 11.06 -10.58 -1.60
N VAL A 276 10.19 -9.64 -1.29
CA VAL A 276 10.38 -8.21 -1.60
C VAL A 276 11.58 -7.64 -0.85
N LEU A 277 11.77 -8.00 0.42
CA LEU A 277 12.89 -7.54 1.24
C LEU A 277 14.29 -7.86 0.66
N ARG A 278 14.39 -8.80 -0.29
CA ARG A 278 15.66 -9.23 -0.94
C ARG A 278 15.98 -8.47 -2.22
N SER A 279 15.09 -7.60 -2.66
CA SER A 279 15.22 -6.83 -3.90
C SER A 279 15.22 -5.33 -3.61
N PRO A 280 15.92 -4.49 -4.41
CA PRO A 280 15.85 -3.05 -4.26
C PRO A 280 14.52 -2.51 -4.78
N GLY A 281 13.96 -1.54 -4.08
CA GLY A 281 12.64 -0.97 -4.38
C GLY A 281 11.51 -1.95 -4.11
N ALA A 282 10.28 -1.53 -4.46
CA ALA A 282 9.09 -2.40 -4.35
C ALA A 282 9.04 -3.41 -5.52
N THR A 283 9.99 -4.34 -5.55
CA THR A 283 10.08 -5.40 -6.57
C THR A 283 10.01 -6.79 -5.93
N LEU A 284 9.42 -7.73 -6.66
CA LEU A 284 9.34 -9.13 -6.25
C LEU A 284 10.39 -9.94 -7.01
N ASP A 285 11.22 -10.67 -6.28
CA ASP A 285 12.10 -11.67 -6.89
C ASP A 285 11.25 -12.79 -7.49
N VAL A 286 11.36 -12.97 -8.82
CA VAL A 286 10.62 -13.96 -9.62
C VAL A 286 11.50 -15.19 -9.86
N ALA A 287 12.28 -15.61 -8.84
CA ALA A 287 13.06 -16.83 -8.93
C ALA A 287 12.20 -18.09 -8.77
#